data_2ff5c64b37c608b7a13f053ccbc755dc
#
_entry.id   2ff5c64b37c608b7a13f053ccbc755dc
#
_cell.length_a   1.000
_cell.length_b   1.000
_cell.length_c   1.000
_cell.angle_alpha   90.00
_cell.angle_beta   90.00
_cell.angle_gamma   90.00
#
_symmetry.space_group_name_H-M   'P 1'
#
loop_
_entity.id
_entity.type
_entity.pdbx_description
1 polymer ?
#
loop_
_entity_poly.entity_id
_entity_poly.type
_entity_poly.pdbx_seq_one_letter_code
_entity_poly.pdbx_strand_id
1 'polypeptide(L)'
;LTNETIQQLSKYNTIIIGIYSEKKENIELVKRACKGKRPILVFFVSPYTLNAYKDILPDAEAVIMAYESTPLAQEYAAELLFGGIEAKGKLPVNIQGLYAMGEGLKTPITRLGYATPEEAGMDSRILQKIDTIIKEGIQQKAFPGCQILVARKGKIVYDRTFGYFDYAHTHPVRSEDVYDVASITKAIATVPAI
;
A
#
# COMPACT_ATOMS: atom_id res chain seq x y z
N LEU A 1 -7.72 2.36 19.08
CA LEU A 1 -7.02 1.23 19.69
C LEU A 1 -7.72 0.82 20.99
N THR A 2 -7.85 -0.50 21.24
CA THR A 2 -8.34 -1.07 22.48
C THR A 2 -7.23 -1.88 23.15
N ASN A 3 -7.40 -2.24 24.43
CA ASN A 3 -6.46 -3.12 25.13
C ASN A 3 -6.35 -4.50 24.46
N GLU A 4 -7.47 -5.03 23.95
CA GLU A 4 -7.51 -6.28 23.19
C GLU A 4 -6.69 -6.19 21.92
N THR A 5 -6.83 -5.09 21.14
CA THR A 5 -6.00 -4.83 19.95
C THR A 5 -4.51 -4.81 20.29
N ILE A 6 -4.11 -4.14 21.39
CA ILE A 6 -2.71 -4.11 21.84
C ILE A 6 -2.19 -5.51 22.15
N GLN A 7 -2.99 -6.35 22.77
CA GLN A 7 -2.64 -7.74 23.05
C GLN A 7 -2.46 -8.56 21.76
N GLN A 8 -3.33 -8.40 20.78
CA GLN A 8 -3.20 -9.05 19.47
C GLN A 8 -1.94 -8.62 18.72
N LEU A 9 -1.50 -7.36 18.88
CA LEU A 9 -0.28 -6.83 18.30
C LEU A 9 1.01 -7.37 18.95
N SER A 10 0.92 -8.03 20.10
CA SER A 10 2.10 -8.50 20.87
C SER A 10 3.03 -9.42 20.06
N LYS A 11 2.46 -10.21 19.14
CA LYS A 11 3.18 -11.17 18.29
C LYS A 11 3.96 -10.53 17.12
N TYR A 12 3.79 -9.25 16.86
CA TYR A 12 4.46 -8.55 15.76
C TYR A 12 5.56 -7.63 16.28
N ASN A 13 6.72 -7.62 15.62
CA ASN A 13 7.84 -6.75 15.94
C ASN A 13 7.70 -5.36 15.32
N THR A 14 7.15 -5.29 14.11
CA THR A 14 6.87 -4.04 13.40
C THR A 14 5.36 -3.84 13.29
N ILE A 15 4.89 -2.64 13.57
CA ILE A 15 3.47 -2.28 13.49
C ILE A 15 3.32 -0.94 12.77
N ILE A 16 2.25 -0.81 11.99
CA ILE A 16 1.89 0.44 11.32
C ILE A 16 0.72 1.05 12.09
N ILE A 17 0.84 2.29 12.51
CA ILE A 17 -0.20 3.00 13.27
C ILE A 17 -0.56 4.31 12.60
N GLY A 18 -1.84 4.43 12.18
CA GLY A 18 -2.44 5.70 11.77
C GLY A 18 -2.86 6.53 12.99
N ILE A 19 -2.44 7.78 13.05
CA ILE A 19 -2.73 8.74 14.12
C ILE A 19 -3.69 9.79 13.59
N TYR A 20 -4.93 9.75 14.10
CA TYR A 20 -6.05 10.60 13.66
C TYR A 20 -6.53 11.59 14.72
N SER A 21 -5.89 11.62 15.89
CA SER A 21 -6.39 12.38 17.03
C SER A 21 -5.25 12.81 17.95
N GLU A 22 -5.42 14.01 18.53
CA GLU A 22 -4.53 14.59 19.54
C GLU A 22 -5.03 14.36 20.97
N LYS A 23 -6.09 13.55 21.17
CA LYS A 23 -6.63 13.26 22.50
C LYS A 23 -5.62 12.46 23.31
N LYS A 24 -5.42 12.87 24.58
CA LYS A 24 -4.45 12.28 25.49
C LYS A 24 -4.61 10.77 25.64
N GLU A 25 -5.84 10.29 25.72
CA GLU A 25 -6.16 8.87 25.81
C GLU A 25 -5.63 8.05 24.64
N ASN A 26 -5.77 8.59 23.43
CA ASN A 26 -5.28 7.95 22.19
C ASN A 26 -3.74 7.97 22.15
N ILE A 27 -3.12 9.05 22.60
CA ILE A 27 -1.66 9.17 22.69
C ILE A 27 -1.09 8.08 23.60
N GLU A 28 -1.64 7.90 24.78
CA GLU A 28 -1.20 6.87 25.73
C GLU A 28 -1.40 5.44 25.18
N LEU A 29 -2.51 5.18 24.49
CA LEU A 29 -2.74 3.88 23.85
C LEU A 29 -1.71 3.60 22.74
N VAL A 30 -1.39 4.59 21.91
CA VAL A 30 -0.35 4.46 20.86
C VAL A 30 1.02 4.19 21.49
N LYS A 31 1.42 4.97 22.51
CA LYS A 31 2.69 4.75 23.22
C LYS A 31 2.79 3.34 23.81
N ARG A 32 1.74 2.85 24.40
CA ARG A 32 1.69 1.47 24.91
C ARG A 32 1.79 0.42 23.82
N ALA A 33 1.14 0.63 22.67
CA ALA A 33 1.20 -0.28 21.53
C ALA A 33 2.62 -0.34 20.91
N CYS A 34 3.36 0.77 20.94
CA CYS A 34 4.71 0.89 20.41
C CYS A 34 5.80 0.28 21.30
N LYS A 35 5.51 0.07 22.59
CA LYS A 35 6.52 -0.36 23.55
C LYS A 35 7.22 -1.67 23.14
N GLY A 36 8.55 -1.61 22.97
CA GLY A 36 9.38 -2.75 22.57
C GLY A 36 9.19 -3.19 21.12
N LYS A 37 8.69 -2.30 20.26
CA LYS A 37 8.45 -2.55 18.84
C LYS A 37 9.15 -1.51 17.97
N ARG A 38 9.16 -1.77 16.66
CA ARG A 38 9.63 -0.85 15.61
C ARG A 38 8.40 -0.27 14.90
N PRO A 39 7.78 0.80 15.42
CA PRO A 39 6.57 1.33 14.83
C PRO A 39 6.86 2.14 13.56
N ILE A 40 5.93 2.07 12.61
CA ILE A 40 5.79 3.03 11.52
C ILE A 40 4.59 3.90 11.87
N LEU A 41 4.83 5.19 12.04
CA LEU A 41 3.82 6.14 12.51
C LEU A 41 3.36 7.02 11.34
N VAL A 42 2.06 7.00 11.05
CA VAL A 42 1.45 7.82 9.99
C VAL A 42 0.51 8.84 10.62
N PHE A 43 0.86 10.12 10.53
CA PHE A 43 0.12 11.22 11.15
C PHE A 43 -0.84 11.86 10.16
N PHE A 44 -2.13 11.67 10.37
CA PHE A 44 -3.24 12.28 9.63
C PHE A 44 -3.80 13.51 10.37
N VAL A 45 -2.94 14.26 11.01
CA VAL A 45 -3.24 15.40 11.89
C VAL A 45 -2.18 16.48 11.68
N SER A 46 -2.30 17.59 12.41
CA SER A 46 -1.32 18.68 12.40
C SER A 46 0.10 18.19 12.72
N PRO A 47 1.15 18.71 12.06
CA PRO A 47 2.53 18.33 12.34
C PRO A 47 2.97 18.66 13.78
N TYR A 48 2.36 19.62 14.43
CA TYR A 48 2.64 19.96 15.84
C TYR A 48 2.29 18.82 16.81
N THR A 49 1.44 17.88 16.40
CA THR A 49 1.10 16.67 17.16
C THR A 49 2.32 15.78 17.41
N LEU A 50 3.38 15.87 16.60
CA LEU A 50 4.62 15.13 16.80
C LEU A 50 5.22 15.38 18.20
N ASN A 51 5.06 16.58 18.77
CA ASN A 51 5.53 16.88 20.13
C ASN A 51 4.94 15.96 21.20
N ALA A 52 3.69 15.51 21.02
CA ALA A 52 3.04 14.60 21.97
C ALA A 52 3.60 13.17 21.91
N TYR A 53 4.32 12.83 20.85
CA TYR A 53 4.89 11.51 20.59
C TYR A 53 6.43 11.48 20.66
N LYS A 54 7.07 12.58 21.09
CA LYS A 54 8.53 12.74 21.11
C LYS A 54 9.28 11.56 21.75
N ASP A 55 8.65 10.89 22.72
CA ASP A 55 9.26 9.81 23.49
C ASP A 55 9.38 8.50 22.66
N ILE A 56 8.55 8.32 21.62
CA ILE A 56 8.52 7.12 20.78
C ILE A 56 9.04 7.35 19.36
N LEU A 57 9.23 8.62 18.95
CA LEU A 57 9.77 8.94 17.63
C LEU A 57 11.17 8.37 17.39
N PRO A 58 12.10 8.35 18.38
CA PRO A 58 13.43 7.77 18.21
C PRO A 58 13.42 6.27 17.92
N ASP A 59 12.42 5.55 18.40
CA ASP A 59 12.25 4.10 18.19
C ASP A 59 11.45 3.78 16.92
N ALA A 60 10.92 4.81 16.25
CA ALA A 60 10.12 4.62 15.04
C ALA A 60 11.00 4.26 13.85
N GLU A 61 10.63 3.21 13.12
CA GLU A 61 11.26 2.81 11.86
C GLU A 61 11.05 3.88 10.78
N ALA A 62 9.87 4.48 10.75
CA ALA A 62 9.53 5.60 9.89
C ALA A 62 8.43 6.47 10.49
N VAL A 63 8.48 7.76 10.14
CA VAL A 63 7.44 8.74 10.46
C VAL A 63 6.96 9.36 9.16
N ILE A 64 5.66 9.24 8.90
CA ILE A 64 5.00 9.81 7.71
C ILE A 64 4.02 10.89 8.17
N MET A 65 4.15 12.08 7.58
CA MET A 65 3.25 13.20 7.83
C MET A 65 2.31 13.36 6.66
N ALA A 66 1.05 12.92 6.83
CA ALA A 66 -0.01 12.99 5.82
C ALA A 66 -0.91 14.23 5.99
N TYR A 67 -0.78 14.97 7.11
CA TYR A 67 -1.43 16.24 7.43
C TYR A 67 -2.96 16.19 7.64
N GLU A 68 -3.68 15.37 6.90
CA GLU A 68 -5.14 15.29 6.95
C GLU A 68 -5.65 13.85 6.87
N SER A 69 -6.89 13.62 7.30
CA SER A 69 -7.49 12.29 7.38
C SER A 69 -8.48 11.99 6.24
N THR A 70 -8.33 12.65 5.09
CA THR A 70 -9.16 12.36 3.92
C THR A 70 -8.90 10.95 3.38
N PRO A 71 -9.87 10.30 2.72
CA PRO A 71 -9.64 9.00 2.05
C PRO A 71 -8.44 9.04 1.11
N LEU A 72 -8.28 10.14 0.34
CA LEU A 72 -7.16 10.32 -0.57
C LEU A 72 -5.81 10.36 0.15
N ALA A 73 -5.70 11.09 1.26
CA ALA A 73 -4.47 11.15 2.05
C ALA A 73 -4.10 9.78 2.63
N GLN A 74 -5.09 8.98 3.03
CA GLN A 74 -4.87 7.61 3.52
C GLN A 74 -4.38 6.68 2.42
N GLU A 75 -4.95 6.78 1.21
CA GLU A 75 -4.53 6.01 0.05
C GLU A 75 -3.09 6.35 -0.36
N TYR A 76 -2.75 7.64 -0.47
CA TYR A 76 -1.38 8.06 -0.78
C TYR A 76 -0.37 7.66 0.32
N ALA A 77 -0.76 7.72 1.59
CA ALA A 77 0.10 7.24 2.68
C ALA A 77 0.35 5.73 2.58
N ALA A 78 -0.64 4.95 2.21
CA ALA A 78 -0.49 3.52 1.96
C ALA A 78 0.42 3.26 0.73
N GLU A 79 0.21 3.95 -0.38
CA GLU A 79 1.08 3.84 -1.57
C GLU A 79 2.54 4.20 -1.24
N LEU A 80 2.76 5.25 -0.44
CA LEU A 80 4.10 5.64 0.01
C LEU A 80 4.75 4.56 0.86
N LEU A 81 4.04 4.05 1.87
CA LEU A 81 4.50 2.98 2.75
C LEU A 81 5.01 1.76 1.99
N PHE A 82 4.29 1.41 0.95
CA PHE A 82 4.58 0.23 0.15
C PHE A 82 5.39 0.51 -1.13
N GLY A 83 5.88 1.74 -1.32
CA GLY A 83 6.78 2.09 -2.42
C GLY A 83 6.10 2.27 -3.78
N GLY A 84 4.79 2.47 -3.83
CA GLY A 84 4.04 2.78 -5.05
C GLY A 84 4.22 4.23 -5.53
N ILE A 85 4.59 5.14 -4.61
CA ILE A 85 4.96 6.53 -4.91
C ILE A 85 6.25 6.90 -4.20
N GLU A 86 6.94 7.94 -4.69
CA GLU A 86 8.13 8.49 -4.05
C GLU A 86 7.80 9.50 -2.95
N ALA A 87 8.58 9.51 -1.87
CA ALA A 87 8.57 10.63 -0.93
C ALA A 87 9.41 11.77 -1.46
N LYS A 88 8.85 12.98 -1.51
CA LYS A 88 9.55 14.25 -1.85
C LYS A 88 9.13 15.38 -0.92
N GLY A 89 8.14 15.15 -0.09
CA GLY A 89 7.59 16.16 0.81
C GLY A 89 8.65 16.73 1.75
N LYS A 90 8.48 17.99 2.09
CA LYS A 90 9.28 18.72 3.05
C LYS A 90 8.37 19.28 4.13
N LEU A 91 8.83 19.19 5.38
CA LEU A 91 8.08 19.72 6.51
C LEU A 91 7.94 21.26 6.36
N PRO A 92 6.71 21.80 6.35
CA PRO A 92 6.48 23.23 6.10
C PRO A 92 6.68 24.12 7.34
N VAL A 93 6.94 23.52 8.51
CA VAL A 93 7.04 24.18 9.81
C VAL A 93 8.18 23.63 10.63
N ASN A 94 8.63 24.39 11.62
CA ASN A 94 9.55 23.92 12.67
C ASN A 94 8.76 23.19 13.76
N ILE A 95 9.22 22.01 14.16
CA ILE A 95 8.74 21.30 15.34
C ILE A 95 9.84 21.41 16.38
N GLN A 96 9.66 22.31 17.35
CA GLN A 96 10.71 22.67 18.30
C GLN A 96 11.30 21.44 19.00
N GLY A 97 12.63 21.30 18.91
CA GLY A 97 13.38 20.21 19.53
C GLY A 97 13.25 18.85 18.81
N LEU A 98 12.60 18.79 17.63
CA LEU A 98 12.41 17.55 16.86
C LEU A 98 12.87 17.71 15.41
N TYR A 99 12.23 18.57 14.64
CA TYR A 99 12.43 18.69 13.19
C TYR A 99 12.45 20.15 12.75
N ALA A 100 13.32 20.50 11.81
CA ALA A 100 13.36 21.82 11.20
C ALA A 100 12.44 21.91 9.97
N MET A 101 11.96 23.10 9.65
CA MET A 101 11.31 23.39 8.38
C MET A 101 12.24 23.02 7.22
N GLY A 102 11.69 22.37 6.20
CA GLY A 102 12.45 21.88 5.06
C GLY A 102 13.04 20.47 5.22
N GLU A 103 12.98 19.86 6.40
CA GLU A 103 13.35 18.46 6.58
C GLU A 103 12.37 17.51 5.88
N GLY A 104 12.88 16.36 5.49
CA GLY A 104 12.14 15.28 4.85
C GLY A 104 13.06 14.40 4.01
N LEU A 105 12.81 13.11 4.05
CA LEU A 105 13.54 12.12 3.29
C LEU A 105 13.01 12.04 1.86
N LYS A 106 13.88 11.62 0.93
CA LYS A 106 13.48 11.22 -0.42
C LYS A 106 13.57 9.71 -0.51
N THR A 107 12.50 9.07 -0.98
CA THR A 107 12.49 7.64 -1.27
C THR A 107 12.15 7.41 -2.74
N PRO A 108 12.76 6.41 -3.40
CA PRO A 108 12.38 6.05 -4.77
C PRO A 108 11.05 5.29 -4.79
N ILE A 109 10.46 5.19 -5.98
CA ILE A 109 9.42 4.20 -6.27
C ILE A 109 10.09 2.82 -6.34
N THR A 110 9.58 1.86 -5.57
CA THR A 110 10.14 0.50 -5.51
C THR A 110 9.20 -0.57 -6.05
N ARG A 111 7.93 -0.21 -6.36
CA ARG A 111 6.95 -1.09 -6.99
C ARG A 111 5.94 -0.27 -7.81
N LEU A 112 5.07 -0.98 -8.55
CA LEU A 112 3.98 -0.35 -9.28
C LEU A 112 2.98 0.27 -8.29
N GLY A 113 2.60 1.53 -8.53
CA GLY A 113 1.47 2.18 -7.86
C GLY A 113 0.16 1.89 -8.59
N TYR A 114 -0.94 2.48 -8.13
CA TYR A 114 -2.26 2.38 -8.77
C TYR A 114 -2.67 3.74 -9.36
N ALA A 115 -3.44 3.71 -10.44
CA ALA A 115 -4.03 4.89 -11.04
C ALA A 115 -5.27 4.53 -11.87
N THR A 116 -6.09 5.51 -12.19
CA THR A 116 -7.12 5.34 -13.22
C THR A 116 -6.47 5.19 -14.60
N PRO A 117 -7.11 4.49 -15.54
CA PRO A 117 -6.60 4.40 -16.91
C PRO A 117 -6.32 5.76 -17.54
N GLU A 118 -7.18 6.74 -17.29
CA GLU A 118 -7.10 8.11 -17.82
C GLU A 118 -5.84 8.84 -17.32
N GLU A 119 -5.47 8.71 -16.06
CA GLU A 119 -4.24 9.27 -15.50
C GLU A 119 -2.98 8.69 -16.14
N ALA A 120 -3.03 7.43 -16.54
CA ALA A 120 -1.95 6.79 -17.28
C ALA A 120 -2.00 7.08 -18.80
N GLY A 121 -3.00 7.83 -19.28
CA GLY A 121 -3.24 8.15 -20.69
C GLY A 121 -3.81 6.98 -21.48
N MET A 122 -4.67 6.18 -20.86
CA MET A 122 -5.45 5.10 -21.45
C MET A 122 -6.94 5.44 -21.34
N ASP A 123 -7.79 4.72 -22.08
CA ASP A 123 -9.24 4.89 -22.06
C ASP A 123 -9.87 3.68 -21.35
N SER A 124 -10.54 3.93 -20.23
CA SER A 124 -11.20 2.89 -19.42
C SER A 124 -12.23 2.09 -20.21
N ARG A 125 -12.95 2.73 -21.15
CA ARG A 125 -13.93 2.06 -22.02
C ARG A 125 -13.27 1.06 -22.98
N ILE A 126 -12.05 1.35 -23.41
CA ILE A 126 -11.27 0.42 -24.25
C ILE A 126 -10.78 -0.74 -23.41
N LEU A 127 -10.25 -0.47 -22.19
CA LEU A 127 -9.81 -1.52 -21.28
C LEU A 127 -10.93 -2.47 -20.87
N GLN A 128 -12.15 -1.97 -20.68
CA GLN A 128 -13.32 -2.80 -20.37
C GLN A 128 -13.66 -3.85 -21.45
N LYS A 129 -13.18 -3.68 -22.70
CA LYS A 129 -13.34 -4.72 -23.74
C LYS A 129 -12.62 -6.02 -23.38
N ILE A 130 -11.61 -5.96 -22.52
CA ILE A 130 -10.92 -7.14 -21.97
C ILE A 130 -11.93 -8.05 -21.28
N ASP A 131 -12.86 -7.49 -20.50
CA ASP A 131 -13.90 -8.25 -19.79
C ASP A 131 -14.73 -9.11 -20.77
N THR A 132 -15.10 -8.53 -21.91
CA THR A 132 -15.88 -9.24 -22.93
C THR A 132 -15.09 -10.38 -23.56
N ILE A 133 -13.84 -10.11 -23.97
CA ILE A 133 -12.96 -11.12 -24.58
C ILE A 133 -12.74 -12.29 -23.63
N ILE A 134 -12.49 -12.00 -22.35
CA ILE A 134 -12.27 -13.05 -21.36
C ILE A 134 -13.52 -13.87 -21.10
N LYS A 135 -14.69 -13.23 -20.97
CA LYS A 135 -15.95 -13.93 -20.78
C LYS A 135 -16.28 -14.85 -21.96
N GLU A 136 -16.04 -14.38 -23.18
CA GLU A 136 -16.19 -15.20 -24.39
C GLU A 136 -15.22 -16.39 -24.38
N GLY A 137 -13.96 -16.21 -24.03
CA GLY A 137 -12.97 -17.28 -23.91
C GLY A 137 -13.38 -18.36 -22.90
N ILE A 138 -13.89 -17.95 -21.73
CA ILE A 138 -14.39 -18.87 -20.71
C ILE A 138 -15.65 -19.62 -21.23
N GLN A 139 -16.59 -18.93 -21.86
CA GLN A 139 -17.80 -19.56 -22.45
C GLN A 139 -17.46 -20.58 -23.53
N GLN A 140 -16.45 -20.29 -24.35
CA GLN A 140 -15.96 -21.20 -25.39
C GLN A 140 -15.06 -22.32 -24.83
N LYS A 141 -14.87 -22.38 -23.51
CA LYS A 141 -13.98 -23.33 -22.83
C LYS A 141 -12.53 -23.30 -23.33
N ALA A 142 -12.04 -22.14 -23.76
CA ALA A 142 -10.63 -21.95 -24.09
C ALA A 142 -9.74 -22.02 -22.84
N PHE A 143 -10.24 -21.52 -21.72
CA PHE A 143 -9.65 -21.61 -20.38
C PHE A 143 -10.75 -21.46 -19.31
N PRO A 144 -10.59 -22.04 -18.11
CA PRO A 144 -11.62 -21.99 -17.06
C PRO A 144 -11.67 -20.67 -16.30
N GLY A 145 -10.54 -19.97 -16.21
CA GLY A 145 -10.41 -18.68 -15.52
C GLY A 145 -9.02 -18.09 -15.69
N CYS A 146 -8.86 -16.85 -15.29
CA CYS A 146 -7.58 -16.13 -15.36
C CYS A 146 -7.54 -14.92 -14.43
N GLN A 147 -6.31 -14.41 -14.21
CA GLN A 147 -6.06 -13.10 -13.65
C GLN A 147 -5.36 -12.23 -14.70
N ILE A 148 -5.78 -10.97 -14.81
CA ILE A 148 -5.22 -10.01 -15.77
C ILE A 148 -4.83 -8.75 -15.04
N LEU A 149 -3.56 -8.36 -15.22
CA LEU A 149 -3.02 -7.10 -14.74
C LEU A 149 -2.48 -6.32 -15.94
N VAL A 150 -2.89 -5.05 -16.05
CA VAL A 150 -2.33 -4.09 -17.02
C VAL A 150 -1.69 -2.95 -16.28
N ALA A 151 -0.43 -2.67 -16.57
CA ALA A 151 0.31 -1.55 -16.02
C ALA A 151 0.84 -0.64 -17.13
N ARG A 152 0.83 0.67 -16.87
CA ARG A 152 1.42 1.67 -17.77
C ARG A 152 2.06 2.79 -16.97
N LYS A 153 3.25 3.24 -17.37
CA LYS A 153 4.02 4.32 -16.72
C LYS A 153 4.25 4.05 -15.22
N GLY A 154 4.50 2.78 -14.85
CA GLY A 154 4.70 2.39 -13.46
C GLY A 154 3.43 2.35 -12.61
N LYS A 155 2.24 2.40 -13.22
CA LYS A 155 0.95 2.36 -12.53
C LYS A 155 0.10 1.20 -13.02
N ILE A 156 -0.50 0.46 -12.09
CA ILE A 156 -1.52 -0.55 -12.37
C ILE A 156 -2.81 0.19 -12.69
N VAL A 157 -3.37 -0.05 -13.85
CA VAL A 157 -4.57 0.61 -14.36
C VAL A 157 -5.73 -0.35 -14.58
N TYR A 158 -5.46 -1.65 -14.46
CA TYR A 158 -6.45 -2.70 -14.55
C TYR A 158 -5.90 -3.93 -13.84
N ASP A 159 -6.67 -4.48 -12.91
CA ASP A 159 -6.37 -5.72 -12.19
C ASP A 159 -7.68 -6.42 -11.88
N ARG A 160 -7.91 -7.56 -12.53
CA ARG A 160 -9.15 -8.33 -12.40
C ARG A 160 -8.94 -9.82 -12.50
N THR A 161 -9.80 -10.54 -11.81
CA THR A 161 -9.89 -12.00 -11.85
C THR A 161 -11.20 -12.44 -12.51
N PHE A 162 -11.17 -13.57 -13.21
CA PHE A 162 -12.31 -14.11 -13.92
C PHE A 162 -12.37 -15.63 -13.80
N GLY A 163 -13.60 -16.17 -13.68
CA GLY A 163 -13.85 -17.60 -13.75
C GLY A 163 -13.32 -18.39 -12.55
N TYR A 164 -12.89 -19.60 -12.83
CA TYR A 164 -12.54 -20.62 -11.84
C TYR A 164 -11.22 -21.30 -12.20
N PHE A 165 -10.66 -22.07 -11.26
CA PHE A 165 -9.46 -22.90 -11.53
C PHE A 165 -9.76 -24.06 -12.47
N ASP A 166 -11.01 -24.51 -12.50
CA ASP A 166 -11.46 -25.65 -13.31
C ASP A 166 -12.87 -25.42 -13.87
N TYR A 167 -13.27 -26.26 -14.81
CA TYR A 167 -14.61 -26.21 -15.41
C TYR A 167 -15.71 -26.79 -14.51
N ALA A 168 -15.37 -27.40 -13.37
CA ALA A 168 -16.32 -27.84 -12.36
C ALA A 168 -16.75 -26.71 -11.41
N HIS A 169 -16.13 -25.52 -11.56
CA HIS A 169 -16.40 -24.31 -10.78
C HIS A 169 -16.19 -24.49 -9.27
N THR A 170 -15.19 -25.30 -8.88
CA THR A 170 -14.94 -25.62 -7.47
C THR A 170 -14.29 -24.47 -6.71
N HIS A 171 -13.35 -23.76 -7.36
CA HIS A 171 -12.61 -22.67 -6.74
C HIS A 171 -12.58 -21.44 -7.67
N PRO A 172 -13.22 -20.31 -7.29
CA PRO A 172 -13.14 -19.07 -8.06
C PRO A 172 -11.71 -18.53 -8.02
N VAL A 173 -11.28 -17.94 -9.13
CA VAL A 173 -9.98 -17.25 -9.22
C VAL A 173 -10.03 -15.98 -8.37
N ARG A 174 -9.01 -15.77 -7.53
CA ARG A 174 -8.84 -14.62 -6.64
C ARG A 174 -7.54 -13.88 -6.91
N SER A 175 -7.45 -12.64 -6.48
CA SER A 175 -6.26 -11.79 -6.68
C SER A 175 -5.01 -12.29 -5.96
N GLU A 176 -5.18 -13.01 -4.86
CA GLU A 176 -4.10 -13.61 -4.07
C GLU A 176 -3.60 -14.97 -4.58
N ASP A 177 -4.23 -15.51 -5.63
CA ASP A 177 -3.84 -16.83 -6.15
C ASP A 177 -2.47 -16.79 -6.82
N VAL A 178 -1.73 -17.88 -6.63
CA VAL A 178 -0.38 -18.07 -7.18
C VAL A 178 -0.43 -18.97 -8.39
N TYR A 179 0.24 -18.54 -9.47
CA TYR A 179 0.31 -19.25 -10.74
C TYR A 179 1.72 -19.82 -10.98
N ASP A 180 1.79 -20.98 -11.59
CA ASP A 180 3.04 -21.47 -12.20
C ASP A 180 3.33 -20.59 -13.43
N VAL A 181 4.45 -19.89 -13.37
CA VAL A 181 4.87 -18.98 -14.45
C VAL A 181 5.62 -19.70 -15.59
N ALA A 182 5.82 -21.00 -15.47
CA ALA A 182 6.42 -21.86 -16.51
C ALA A 182 7.62 -21.20 -17.22
N SER A 183 7.58 -21.07 -18.53
CA SER A 183 8.67 -20.49 -19.34
C SER A 183 8.90 -18.98 -19.16
N ILE A 184 8.01 -18.23 -18.51
CA ILE A 184 8.27 -16.84 -18.12
C ILE A 184 9.48 -16.78 -17.17
N THR A 185 9.75 -17.86 -16.41
CA THR A 185 10.97 -18.04 -15.60
C THR A 185 12.25 -17.74 -16.39
N LYS A 186 12.30 -18.06 -17.69
CA LYS A 186 13.46 -17.76 -18.55
C LYS A 186 13.72 -16.27 -18.66
N ALA A 187 12.65 -15.47 -18.78
CA ALA A 187 12.77 -14.02 -18.91
C ALA A 187 13.08 -13.32 -17.59
N ILE A 188 12.51 -13.80 -16.46
CA ILE A 188 12.64 -13.10 -15.17
C ILE A 188 13.79 -13.62 -14.29
N ALA A 189 14.28 -14.83 -14.51
CA ALA A 189 15.35 -15.41 -13.71
C ALA A 189 16.59 -15.71 -14.55
N THR A 190 16.47 -16.45 -15.68
CA THR A 190 17.63 -16.91 -16.46
C THR A 190 18.31 -15.75 -17.18
N VAL A 191 17.57 -14.89 -17.89
CA VAL A 191 18.14 -13.76 -18.65
C VAL A 191 18.87 -12.76 -17.74
N PRO A 192 18.33 -12.33 -16.58
CA PRO A 192 19.06 -11.43 -15.69
C PRO A 192 20.29 -12.04 -15.02
N ALA A 193 20.44 -13.39 -15.03
CA ALA A 193 21.56 -14.08 -14.42
C ALA A 193 22.76 -14.30 -15.37
N ILE A 194 22.60 -13.93 -16.66
CA ILE A 194 23.65 -14.02 -17.69
C ILE A 194 24.28 -12.65 -17.88
#